data_95c486900d35a36dca697c2392735b1e
#
_entry.id   95c486900d35a36dca697c2392735b1e
#
_cell.length_a   1.000
_cell.length_b   1.000
_cell.length_c   1.000
_cell.angle_alpha   90.00
_cell.angle_beta   90.00
_cell.angle_gamma   90.00
#
_symmetry.space_group_name_H-M   'P 1'
#
loop_
_entity.id
_entity.type
_entity.pdbx_description
1 polymer ?
#
loop_
_entity_poly.entity_id
_entity_poly.type
_entity_poly.pdbx_seq_one_letter_code
_entity_poly.pdbx_strand_id
1 'polypeptide(L)'
;MGGKLHRRLSIRTGPFAFVAVLFALLGCARGPCVSIVGADGKPRATVAVEVASTGPQREVGLMFRKHLDDNAGMIFVFPDAAPRNFWMHNTPIPLDMIFADASGRVIGIVANAEPYSDKLLGVAGNSEYVLEVNGGFCAKNGIMPGDKMDFSGFSPRTSE
;
A
#
# COMPACT_ATOMS: atom_id res chain seq x y z
N MET A 1 -69.09 39.19 16.35
CA MET A 1 -68.70 37.87 16.95
C MET A 1 -67.82 37.18 15.99
N GLY A 2 -66.47 37.25 16.16
CA GLY A 2 -65.51 36.78 15.22
C GLY A 2 -64.69 35.63 15.84
N GLY A 3 -64.87 34.44 15.32
CA GLY A 3 -64.08 33.28 15.71
C GLY A 3 -62.77 33.19 14.89
N LYS A 4 -61.61 33.36 15.55
CA LYS A 4 -60.29 33.14 14.93
C LYS A 4 -59.94 31.65 14.94
N LEU A 5 -59.86 31.08 13.75
CA LEU A 5 -59.40 29.69 13.51
C LEU A 5 -57.89 29.65 13.50
N HIS A 6 -57.27 29.13 14.57
CA HIS A 6 -55.85 28.87 14.63
C HIS A 6 -55.55 27.52 13.95
N ARG A 7 -54.99 27.58 12.72
CA ARG A 7 -54.39 26.41 12.06
C ARG A 7 -53.09 26.07 12.75
N ARG A 8 -53.05 24.95 13.46
CA ARG A 8 -51.82 24.35 13.97
C ARG A 8 -51.11 23.65 12.82
N LEU A 9 -49.93 24.17 12.48
CA LEU A 9 -49.02 23.52 11.50
C LEU A 9 -48.33 22.38 12.22
N SER A 10 -48.65 21.13 11.85
CA SER A 10 -48.01 19.95 12.38
C SER A 10 -46.77 19.67 11.52
N ILE A 11 -45.59 19.92 12.09
CA ILE A 11 -44.29 19.53 11.48
C ILE A 11 -44.10 18.06 11.73
N ARG A 12 -44.31 17.24 10.70
CA ARG A 12 -43.92 15.82 10.71
C ARG A 12 -42.40 15.71 10.59
N THR A 13 -41.73 15.47 11.69
CA THR A 13 -40.34 15.03 11.72
C THR A 13 -40.29 13.57 11.29
N GLY A 14 -39.92 13.33 10.02
CA GLY A 14 -39.61 12.00 9.55
C GLY A 14 -38.25 11.51 10.13
N PRO A 15 -38.10 10.21 10.42
CA PRO A 15 -36.84 9.72 10.90
C PRO A 15 -35.80 9.79 9.77
N PHE A 16 -34.76 10.60 9.93
CA PHE A 16 -33.59 10.54 9.14
C PHE A 16 -32.93 9.19 9.42
N ALA A 17 -33.08 8.24 8.49
CA ALA A 17 -32.34 7.01 8.49
C ALA A 17 -30.86 7.36 8.21
N PHE A 18 -30.04 7.39 9.25
CA PHE A 18 -28.60 7.38 9.14
C PHE A 18 -28.22 6.03 8.51
N VAL A 19 -28.02 6.02 7.20
CA VAL A 19 -27.36 4.90 6.53
C VAL A 19 -25.89 4.98 6.95
N ALA A 20 -25.55 4.26 8.02
CA ALA A 20 -24.16 3.99 8.35
C ALA A 20 -23.60 3.12 7.22
N VAL A 21 -22.88 3.74 6.29
CA VAL A 21 -22.06 3.03 5.31
C VAL A 21 -20.93 2.38 6.12
N LEU A 22 -21.16 1.12 6.47
CA LEU A 22 -20.16 0.25 7.06
C LEU A 22 -19.12 -0.01 5.98
N PHE A 23 -18.07 0.82 5.94
CA PHE A 23 -16.86 0.52 5.19
C PHE A 23 -16.29 -0.75 5.81
N ALA A 24 -16.56 -1.88 5.17
CA ALA A 24 -15.85 -3.11 5.44
C ALA A 24 -14.38 -2.85 5.11
N LEU A 25 -13.60 -2.51 6.13
CA LEU A 25 -12.15 -2.65 6.10
C LEU A 25 -11.89 -4.16 5.91
N LEU A 26 -11.81 -4.62 4.65
CA LEU A 26 -11.16 -5.89 4.35
C LEU A 26 -9.67 -5.69 4.66
N GLY A 27 -9.35 -5.57 5.94
CA GLY A 27 -7.99 -5.66 6.41
C GLY A 27 -7.50 -7.08 6.18
N CYS A 28 -6.21 -7.24 5.94
CA CYS A 28 -5.55 -8.54 5.90
C CYS A 28 -5.97 -9.35 7.14
N ALA A 29 -6.81 -10.34 6.96
CA ALA A 29 -7.57 -10.93 8.05
C ALA A 29 -6.71 -11.56 9.15
N ARG A 30 -5.39 -11.84 8.96
CA ARG A 30 -4.50 -12.44 9.98
C ARG A 30 -2.99 -12.40 9.66
N GLY A 31 -2.46 -11.52 8.82
CA GLY A 31 -1.03 -11.51 8.47
C GLY A 31 -0.46 -10.12 8.20
N PRO A 32 0.85 -10.03 7.94
CA PRO A 32 1.50 -8.78 7.54
C PRO A 32 0.86 -8.18 6.30
N CYS A 33 0.56 -6.88 6.32
CA CYS A 33 0.11 -6.18 5.13
C CYS A 33 0.55 -4.71 5.08
N VAL A 34 0.55 -4.17 3.87
CA VAL A 34 0.81 -2.77 3.58
C VAL A 34 -0.43 -2.17 2.93
N SER A 35 -0.98 -1.13 3.53
CA SER A 35 -2.04 -0.32 2.94
C SER A 35 -1.43 0.93 2.32
N ILE A 36 -1.81 1.24 1.08
CA ILE A 36 -1.32 2.43 0.38
C ILE A 36 -2.45 3.44 0.29
N VAL A 37 -2.20 4.65 0.80
CA VAL A 37 -3.15 5.76 0.84
C VAL A 37 -2.59 6.89 -0.01
N GLY A 38 -3.39 7.43 -0.89
CA GLY A 38 -3.02 8.56 -1.73
C GLY A 38 -2.78 9.84 -0.94
N ALA A 39 -1.99 10.75 -1.48
CA ALA A 39 -1.80 12.07 -0.92
C ALA A 39 -3.13 12.86 -0.78
N ASP A 40 -4.15 12.47 -1.54
CA ASP A 40 -5.54 12.96 -1.46
C ASP A 40 -6.37 12.30 -0.34
N GLY A 41 -5.75 11.43 0.48
CA GLY A 41 -6.40 10.68 1.56
C GLY A 41 -7.23 9.49 1.12
N LYS A 42 -7.29 9.18 -0.19
CA LYS A 42 -8.06 8.04 -0.69
C LYS A 42 -7.24 6.75 -0.64
N PRO A 43 -7.85 5.62 -0.27
CA PRO A 43 -7.18 4.33 -0.34
C PRO A 43 -6.85 3.98 -1.80
N ARG A 44 -5.64 3.48 -2.04
CA ARG A 44 -5.17 2.98 -3.34
C ARG A 44 -5.26 1.47 -3.40
N ALA A 45 -4.60 0.80 -2.47
CA ALA A 45 -4.52 -0.66 -2.41
C ALA A 45 -4.19 -1.16 -1.01
N THR A 46 -4.46 -2.44 -0.77
CA THR A 46 -3.93 -3.19 0.38
C THR A 46 -3.27 -4.46 -0.15
N VAL A 47 -2.03 -4.70 0.26
CA VAL A 47 -1.18 -5.80 -0.21
C VAL A 47 -0.86 -6.70 0.97
N ALA A 48 -1.17 -8.00 0.87
CA ALA A 48 -0.66 -9.00 1.79
C ALA A 48 0.83 -9.23 1.52
N VAL A 49 1.69 -9.16 2.53
CA VAL A 49 3.13 -9.16 2.29
C VAL A 49 3.89 -10.24 3.05
N GLU A 50 4.90 -10.78 2.40
CA GLU A 50 6.02 -11.42 3.07
C GLU A 50 6.99 -10.33 3.52
N VAL A 51 7.61 -10.48 4.71
CA VAL A 51 8.52 -9.46 5.26
C VAL A 51 9.95 -9.91 5.14
N ALA A 52 10.77 -9.17 4.40
CA ALA A 52 12.21 -9.37 4.28
C ALA A 52 12.95 -8.32 5.13
N SER A 53 13.26 -8.66 6.39
CA SER A 53 13.90 -7.75 7.35
C SER A 53 15.33 -8.11 7.70
N THR A 54 15.82 -9.31 7.32
CA THR A 54 17.21 -9.73 7.51
C THR A 54 18.01 -9.64 6.21
N GLY A 55 19.35 -9.55 6.31
CA GLY A 55 20.23 -9.54 5.13
C GLY A 55 19.92 -10.68 4.16
N PRO A 56 19.96 -11.96 4.60
CA PRO A 56 19.66 -13.08 3.72
C PRO A 56 18.27 -13.05 3.09
N GLN A 57 17.23 -12.61 3.83
CA GLN A 57 15.88 -12.47 3.27
C GLN A 57 15.82 -11.42 2.17
N ARG A 58 16.48 -10.26 2.39
CA ARG A 58 16.54 -9.19 1.39
C ARG A 58 17.34 -9.59 0.14
N GLU A 59 18.39 -10.42 0.31
CA GLU A 59 19.19 -10.90 -0.80
C GLU A 59 18.39 -11.86 -1.70
N VAL A 60 17.63 -12.77 -1.12
CA VAL A 60 16.81 -13.75 -1.88
C VAL A 60 15.58 -13.08 -2.47
N GLY A 61 14.87 -12.24 -1.71
CA GLY A 61 13.66 -11.55 -2.19
C GLY A 61 12.66 -12.48 -2.87
N LEU A 62 12.18 -12.09 -4.04
CA LEU A 62 11.25 -12.87 -4.88
C LEU A 62 11.94 -13.74 -5.94
N MET A 63 13.25 -14.02 -5.80
CA MET A 63 13.95 -14.95 -6.70
C MET A 63 13.23 -16.31 -6.79
N PHE A 64 13.24 -16.89 -7.99
CA PHE A 64 12.64 -18.18 -8.33
C PHE A 64 11.11 -18.25 -8.18
N ARG A 65 10.44 -17.15 -7.82
CA ARG A 65 8.99 -17.04 -7.68
C ARG A 65 8.36 -16.96 -9.06
N LYS A 66 7.62 -17.99 -9.46
CA LYS A 66 6.98 -18.09 -10.79
C LYS A 66 5.58 -17.44 -10.82
N HIS A 67 5.01 -17.16 -9.67
CA HIS A 67 3.69 -16.56 -9.52
C HIS A 67 3.63 -15.75 -8.22
N LEU A 68 2.89 -14.65 -8.27
CA LEU A 68 2.55 -13.82 -7.14
C LEU A 68 1.06 -13.46 -7.27
N ASP A 69 0.26 -13.69 -6.23
CA ASP A 69 -1.17 -13.38 -6.25
C ASP A 69 -1.41 -11.88 -6.48
N ASP A 70 -2.55 -11.51 -7.05
CA ASP A 70 -2.85 -10.13 -7.50
C ASP A 70 -2.62 -9.05 -6.44
N ASN A 71 -2.93 -9.33 -5.17
CA ASN A 71 -2.77 -8.42 -4.05
C ASN A 71 -1.74 -8.94 -3.03
N ALA A 72 -0.75 -9.69 -3.49
CA ALA A 72 0.39 -10.14 -2.71
C ALA A 72 1.66 -9.40 -3.10
N GLY A 73 2.64 -9.40 -2.19
CA GLY A 73 3.92 -8.75 -2.41
C GLY A 73 4.97 -9.15 -1.38
N MET A 74 6.13 -8.51 -1.47
CA MET A 74 7.16 -8.61 -0.45
C MET A 74 7.59 -7.20 -0.03
N ILE A 75 7.60 -6.96 1.29
CA ILE A 75 8.10 -5.71 1.86
C ILE A 75 9.52 -5.92 2.38
N PHE A 76 10.45 -5.17 1.84
CA PHE A 76 11.84 -5.10 2.30
C PHE A 76 11.93 -3.99 3.34
N VAL A 77 12.39 -4.34 4.54
CA VAL A 77 12.59 -3.42 5.65
C VAL A 77 14.08 -3.29 5.90
N PHE A 78 14.58 -2.07 5.85
CA PHE A 78 16.00 -1.77 6.08
C PHE A 78 16.17 -1.10 7.45
N PRO A 79 17.35 -1.27 8.09
CA PRO A 79 17.61 -0.68 9.42
C PRO A 79 17.75 0.85 9.38
N ASP A 80 18.03 1.41 8.20
CA ASP A 80 18.29 2.83 7.98
C ASP A 80 17.76 3.27 6.62
N ALA A 81 17.49 4.57 6.49
CA ALA A 81 17.13 5.18 5.23
C ALA A 81 18.42 5.52 4.42
N ALA A 82 18.60 4.86 3.29
CA ALA A 82 19.74 5.07 2.39
C ALA A 82 19.32 4.88 0.92
N PRO A 83 20.15 5.30 -0.07
CA PRO A 83 19.92 4.93 -1.46
C PRO A 83 19.91 3.39 -1.59
N ARG A 84 18.86 2.85 -2.22
CA ARG A 84 18.69 1.40 -2.42
C ARG A 84 18.65 1.09 -3.89
N ASN A 85 19.35 0.00 -4.27
CA ASN A 85 19.29 -0.56 -5.60
C ASN A 85 18.85 -2.01 -5.53
N PHE A 86 18.04 -2.41 -6.48
CA PHE A 86 17.51 -3.76 -6.65
C PHE A 86 17.89 -4.28 -8.03
N TRP A 87 17.72 -5.54 -8.26
CA TRP A 87 17.87 -6.20 -9.54
C TRP A 87 16.80 -7.28 -9.70
N MET A 88 16.65 -7.80 -10.90
CA MET A 88 15.70 -8.87 -11.18
C MET A 88 16.41 -10.23 -11.38
N HIS A 89 17.61 -10.38 -10.78
CA HIS A 89 18.38 -11.62 -10.85
C HIS A 89 17.55 -12.81 -10.39
N ASN A 90 17.49 -13.88 -11.18
CA ASN A 90 16.69 -15.06 -10.89
C ASN A 90 15.17 -14.80 -10.61
N THR A 91 14.62 -13.64 -10.98
CA THR A 91 13.22 -13.28 -10.78
C THR A 91 12.47 -13.40 -12.10
N PRO A 92 11.63 -14.45 -12.27
CA PRO A 92 11.01 -14.78 -13.56
C PRO A 92 9.71 -13.99 -13.87
N ILE A 93 9.21 -13.21 -12.94
CA ILE A 93 7.98 -12.41 -13.09
C ILE A 93 8.31 -10.92 -13.13
N PRO A 94 7.59 -10.10 -13.93
CA PRO A 94 7.77 -8.65 -13.90
C PRO A 94 7.27 -8.07 -12.58
N LEU A 95 7.96 -7.08 -12.03
CA LEU A 95 7.63 -6.47 -10.75
C LEU A 95 7.53 -4.94 -10.88
N ASP A 96 6.65 -4.34 -10.06
CA ASP A 96 6.74 -2.94 -9.69
C ASP A 96 7.44 -2.87 -8.32
N MET A 97 8.43 -1.98 -8.19
CA MET A 97 9.16 -1.73 -6.96
C MET A 97 8.81 -0.33 -6.45
N ILE A 98 8.18 -0.24 -5.28
CA ILE A 98 7.70 1.01 -4.68
C ILE A 98 8.65 1.36 -3.53
N PHE A 99 9.40 2.45 -3.69
CA PHE A 99 10.38 2.91 -2.71
C PHE A 99 9.74 3.93 -1.78
N ALA A 100 9.91 3.78 -0.46
CA ALA A 100 9.39 4.70 0.53
C ALA A 100 10.45 5.08 1.57
N ASP A 101 10.36 6.31 2.06
CA ASP A 101 11.23 6.85 3.10
C ASP A 101 10.88 6.29 4.50
N ALA A 102 11.63 6.73 5.53
CA ALA A 102 11.43 6.31 6.93
C ALA A 102 10.03 6.65 7.49
N SER A 103 9.30 7.58 6.87
CA SER A 103 7.92 7.91 7.25
C SER A 103 6.88 7.03 6.53
N GLY A 104 7.31 6.19 5.59
CA GLY A 104 6.45 5.40 4.71
C GLY A 104 5.93 6.18 3.50
N ARG A 105 6.42 7.42 3.23
CA ARG A 105 6.05 8.18 2.04
C ARG A 105 6.73 7.59 0.81
N VAL A 106 5.98 7.32 -0.22
CA VAL A 106 6.50 6.88 -1.52
C VAL A 106 7.34 7.97 -2.15
N ILE A 107 8.63 7.70 -2.38
CA ILE A 107 9.59 8.62 -2.99
C ILE A 107 9.81 8.35 -4.48
N GLY A 108 9.51 7.11 -4.94
CA GLY A 108 9.62 6.75 -6.35
C GLY A 108 9.17 5.33 -6.61
N ILE A 109 9.00 5.01 -7.89
CA ILE A 109 8.54 3.70 -8.37
C ILE A 109 9.38 3.30 -9.58
N VAL A 110 9.87 2.06 -9.56
CA VAL A 110 10.36 1.38 -10.76
C VAL A 110 9.23 0.48 -11.24
N ALA A 111 8.63 0.83 -12.38
CA ALA A 111 7.48 0.09 -12.92
C ALA A 111 7.91 -0.96 -13.94
N ASN A 112 7.26 -2.12 -13.93
CA ASN A 112 7.46 -3.22 -14.87
C ASN A 112 8.94 -3.60 -15.03
N ALA A 113 9.65 -3.78 -13.91
CA ALA A 113 11.03 -4.27 -13.92
C ALA A 113 11.12 -5.57 -14.72
N GLU A 114 12.07 -5.62 -15.66
CA GLU A 114 12.21 -6.72 -16.62
C GLU A 114 12.72 -7.98 -15.92
N PRO A 115 12.02 -9.13 -16.08
CA PRO A 115 12.46 -10.41 -15.52
C PRO A 115 13.91 -10.77 -15.92
N TYR A 116 14.62 -11.39 -14.99
CA TYR A 116 16.01 -11.86 -15.19
C TYR A 116 17.04 -10.77 -15.52
N SER A 117 16.73 -9.50 -15.36
CA SER A 117 17.66 -8.40 -15.60
C SER A 117 18.61 -8.21 -14.42
N ASP A 118 19.93 -8.17 -14.72
CA ASP A 118 20.98 -7.84 -13.74
C ASP A 118 21.24 -6.32 -13.65
N LYS A 119 20.43 -5.51 -14.35
CA LYS A 119 20.52 -4.05 -14.26
C LYS A 119 20.13 -3.59 -12.87
N LEU A 120 20.94 -2.70 -12.29
CA LEU A 120 20.58 -2.06 -11.03
C LEU A 120 19.43 -1.06 -11.24
N LEU A 121 18.39 -1.22 -10.43
CA LEU A 121 17.15 -0.47 -10.45
C LEU A 121 16.97 0.25 -9.11
N GLY A 122 16.67 1.53 -9.16
CA GLY A 122 16.45 2.34 -7.96
C GLY A 122 15.85 3.67 -8.30
N VAL A 123 15.58 4.47 -7.29
CA VAL A 123 15.04 5.82 -7.41
C VAL A 123 15.94 6.81 -6.69
N ALA A 124 15.82 8.09 -7.00
CA ALA A 124 16.55 9.13 -6.27
C ALA A 124 16.01 9.26 -4.84
N GLY A 125 16.90 9.41 -3.86
CA GLY A 125 16.58 9.61 -2.45
C GLY A 125 16.88 8.39 -1.58
N ASN A 126 16.57 8.53 -0.29
CA ASN A 126 16.83 7.51 0.72
C ASN A 126 15.54 6.75 1.02
N SER A 127 15.57 5.42 0.90
CA SER A 127 14.45 4.55 1.25
C SER A 127 14.79 3.63 2.42
N GLU A 128 13.84 3.47 3.32
CA GLU A 128 13.86 2.51 4.42
C GLU A 128 12.98 1.29 4.10
N TYR A 129 12.00 1.49 3.20
CA TYR A 129 11.08 0.45 2.77
C TYR A 129 11.07 0.34 1.25
N VAL A 130 11.01 -0.90 0.74
CA VAL A 130 10.72 -1.17 -0.68
C VAL A 130 9.66 -2.25 -0.74
N LEU A 131 8.54 -1.97 -1.42
CA LEU A 131 7.48 -2.94 -1.64
C LEU A 131 7.54 -3.43 -3.08
N GLU A 132 7.74 -4.74 -3.25
CA GLU A 132 7.65 -5.42 -4.54
C GLU A 132 6.26 -6.04 -4.70
N VAL A 133 5.64 -5.78 -5.86
CA VAL A 133 4.34 -6.29 -6.27
C VAL A 133 4.38 -6.68 -7.75
N ASN A 134 3.32 -7.33 -8.25
CA ASN A 134 3.22 -7.65 -9.68
C ASN A 134 3.43 -6.43 -10.57
N GLY A 135 4.11 -6.60 -11.71
CA GLY A 135 4.29 -5.55 -12.71
C GLY A 135 2.93 -4.99 -13.20
N GLY A 136 2.83 -3.66 -13.28
CA GLY A 136 1.61 -2.95 -13.62
C GLY A 136 0.64 -2.69 -12.46
N PHE A 137 0.94 -3.20 -11.26
CA PHE A 137 0.11 -2.99 -10.07
C PHE A 137 -0.05 -1.51 -9.72
N CYS A 138 1.03 -0.74 -9.79
CA CYS A 138 1.00 0.69 -9.48
C CYS A 138 0.09 1.46 -10.43
N ALA A 139 0.19 1.19 -11.74
CA ALA A 139 -0.65 1.82 -12.75
C ALA A 139 -2.13 1.48 -12.57
N LYS A 140 -2.44 0.19 -12.31
CA LYS A 140 -3.80 -0.31 -12.07
C LYS A 140 -4.47 0.36 -10.88
N ASN A 141 -3.72 0.65 -9.82
CA ASN A 141 -4.24 1.20 -8.56
C ASN A 141 -4.00 2.72 -8.40
N GLY A 142 -3.40 3.38 -9.39
CA GLY A 142 -3.11 4.82 -9.34
C GLY A 142 -2.10 5.21 -8.26
N ILE A 143 -1.15 4.32 -7.93
CA ILE A 143 -0.11 4.58 -6.94
C ILE A 143 0.97 5.46 -7.55
N MET A 144 1.38 6.50 -6.83
CA MET A 144 2.35 7.48 -7.31
C MET A 144 3.25 8.02 -6.18
N PRO A 145 4.39 8.64 -6.50
CA PRO A 145 5.19 9.35 -5.51
C PRO A 145 4.36 10.38 -4.74
N GLY A 146 4.56 10.42 -3.43
CA GLY A 146 3.77 11.24 -2.49
C GLY A 146 2.67 10.47 -1.76
N ASP A 147 2.23 9.31 -2.25
CA ASP A 147 1.35 8.40 -1.51
C ASP A 147 2.05 7.86 -0.26
N LYS A 148 1.31 7.24 0.64
CA LYS A 148 1.83 6.76 1.91
C LYS A 148 1.54 5.27 2.11
N MET A 149 2.55 4.54 2.58
CA MET A 149 2.42 3.18 3.07
C MET A 149 2.13 3.19 4.56
N ASP A 150 1.09 2.49 4.98
CA ASP A 150 0.78 2.16 6.36
C ASP A 150 0.97 0.66 6.57
N PHE A 151 1.66 0.28 7.65
CA PHE A 151 2.08 -1.08 7.92
C PHE A 151 1.22 -1.70 9.02
N SER A 152 0.84 -2.97 8.87
CA SER A 152 0.11 -3.71 9.90
C SER A 152 0.52 -5.18 9.92
N GLY A 153 0.42 -5.81 11.11
CA GLY A 153 0.76 -7.21 11.30
C GLY A 153 2.25 -7.51 11.42
N PHE A 154 3.13 -6.50 11.39
CA PHE A 154 4.58 -6.63 11.63
C PHE A 154 5.15 -5.31 12.14
N SER A 155 6.36 -5.37 12.76
CA SER A 155 7.07 -4.15 13.11
C SER A 155 7.78 -3.60 11.87
N PRO A 156 7.53 -2.35 11.50
CA PRO A 156 8.24 -1.71 10.39
C PRO A 156 9.70 -1.37 10.72
N ARG A 157 10.14 -1.60 11.96
CA ARG A 157 11.54 -1.42 12.37
C ARG A 157 12.19 -2.78 12.55
N THR A 158 13.40 -2.94 11.98
CA THR A 158 14.22 -4.13 12.25
C THR A 158 14.60 -4.14 13.74
N SER A 159 14.27 -5.22 14.45
CA SER A 159 14.96 -5.55 15.67
C SER A 159 16.27 -6.21 15.29
N GLU A 160 17.39 -5.51 15.37
CA GLU A 160 18.71 -6.14 15.40
C GLU A 160 18.93 -6.87 16.72
#